data_3af9d7c656d564690e7fa548449b7d77
#
_entry.id   3af9d7c656d564690e7fa548449b7d77
#
_cell.length_a   1.000
_cell.length_b   1.000
_cell.length_c   1.000
_cell.angle_alpha   90.00
_cell.angle_beta   90.00
_cell.angle_gamma   90.00
#
_symmetry.space_group_name_H-M   'P 1'
#
loop_
_entity.id
_entity.type
_entity.pdbx_description
1 polymer ?
#
loop_
_entity_poly.entity_id
_entity_poly.type
_entity_poly.pdbx_seq_one_letter_code
_entity_poly.pdbx_strand_id
1 'polypeptide(L)'
;PEEEDRNITNSLTRFSLDRRITVLMLLLTIIVVGFIACLGIPLETFPSGYEYPALHVSVPWRDAPAESVLEKITLPLEEELSTVRNIDGLNSWTRNGNGGVFIRFKRGTDMDVAYREVRDRVERARLLFPEDVERTFIYKHDISGIPLVIIGVIVDQGVEDHYNLIQKEVILPLRRIDGVANVQTDGLREKEILIEIDKDLSDARNINIYAIAKDLGGDNFTMASGTVRDAGKKFLLRSVATYKSVEELENRRINPTTRLKDIAIIRYEAPERRHVVRVNRKAAFALIVQKESEANTVEVCREVREVLVKLMENPRLAAIEMHPFFDQGNVIEDSLGNLIKSGRLGGLLAALVLFLFLRRLRLTAIIAMSIPLCLLIALVVMYFMGETLNILTILG
;
A
#
# COMPACT_ATOMS: atom_id res chain seq x y z
N PRO A 1 -11.46 -25.77 46.60
CA PRO A 1 -11.56 -24.64 45.68
C PRO A 1 -12.65 -23.62 46.06
N GLU A 2 -13.86 -24.03 46.41
CA GLU A 2 -14.96 -23.11 46.75
C GLU A 2 -14.76 -22.34 48.07
N GLU A 3 -14.04 -22.90 49.07
CA GLU A 3 -13.72 -22.23 50.33
C GLU A 3 -12.58 -21.22 50.22
N GLU A 4 -11.63 -21.45 49.33
CA GLU A 4 -10.51 -20.55 49.04
C GLU A 4 -10.98 -19.31 48.29
N ASP A 5 -11.87 -19.45 47.32
CA ASP A 5 -12.52 -18.35 46.58
C ASP A 5 -13.41 -17.48 47.49
N ARG A 6 -14.11 -18.07 48.46
CA ARG A 6 -14.88 -17.34 49.47
C ARG A 6 -14.01 -16.50 50.41
N ASN A 7 -12.83 -16.98 50.75
CA ASN A 7 -11.89 -16.27 51.62
C ASN A 7 -11.23 -15.08 50.93
N ILE A 8 -10.88 -15.21 49.66
CA ILE A 8 -10.30 -14.12 48.85
C ILE A 8 -11.33 -13.01 48.62
N THR A 9 -12.57 -13.36 48.26
CA THR A 9 -13.67 -12.40 48.05
C THR A 9 -14.00 -11.62 49.33
N ASN A 10 -14.01 -12.27 50.48
CA ASN A 10 -14.23 -11.62 51.76
C ASN A 10 -13.07 -10.69 52.16
N SER A 11 -11.84 -11.02 51.83
CA SER A 11 -10.66 -10.21 52.14
C SER A 11 -10.60 -8.95 51.29
N LEU A 12 -10.88 -9.03 49.96
CA LEU A 12 -10.98 -7.88 49.05
C LEU A 12 -12.10 -6.93 49.45
N THR A 13 -13.27 -7.46 49.81
CA THR A 13 -14.41 -6.66 50.24
C THR A 13 -14.12 -5.92 51.56
N ARG A 14 -13.49 -6.58 52.54
CA ARG A 14 -13.05 -5.94 53.79
C ARG A 14 -12.00 -4.86 53.51
N PHE A 15 -10.97 -5.14 52.72
CA PHE A 15 -9.96 -4.17 52.34
C PHE A 15 -10.57 -2.91 51.73
N SER A 16 -11.55 -3.07 50.82
CA SER A 16 -12.21 -1.94 50.14
C SER A 16 -13.07 -1.11 51.09
N LEU A 17 -13.69 -1.72 52.11
CA LEU A 17 -14.50 -1.02 53.12
C LEU A 17 -13.64 -0.32 54.16
N ASP A 18 -12.52 -0.93 54.55
CA ASP A 18 -11.63 -0.40 55.61
C ASP A 18 -10.74 0.74 55.06
N ARG A 19 -10.36 0.70 53.77
CA ARG A 19 -9.45 1.68 53.17
C ARG A 19 -10.12 2.49 52.04
N ARG A 20 -11.21 3.19 52.40
CA ARG A 20 -12.04 3.96 51.42
C ARG A 20 -11.26 4.97 50.60
N ILE A 21 -10.30 5.69 51.25
CA ILE A 21 -9.45 6.69 50.56
C ILE A 21 -8.54 6.03 49.53
N THR A 22 -7.92 4.91 49.87
CA THR A 22 -7.04 4.16 48.95
C THR A 22 -7.80 3.66 47.74
N VAL A 23 -9.02 3.12 47.93
CA VAL A 23 -9.89 2.65 46.84
C VAL A 23 -10.32 3.81 45.93
N LEU A 24 -10.67 4.96 46.53
CA LEU A 24 -11.08 6.15 45.79
C LEU A 24 -9.90 6.72 44.94
N MET A 25 -8.69 6.74 45.50
CA MET A 25 -7.48 7.16 44.77
C MET A 25 -7.15 6.20 43.65
N LEU A 26 -7.28 4.88 43.87
CA LEU A 26 -7.06 3.87 42.82
C LEU A 26 -8.08 4.02 41.68
N LEU A 27 -9.35 4.26 42.01
CA LEU A 27 -10.42 4.50 41.05
C LEU A 27 -10.15 5.79 40.25
N LEU A 28 -9.72 6.86 40.91
CA LEU A 28 -9.34 8.10 40.24
C LEU A 28 -8.16 7.88 39.26
N THR A 29 -7.16 7.12 39.72
CA THR A 29 -5.99 6.77 38.87
C THR A 29 -6.41 5.98 37.61
N ILE A 30 -7.31 4.99 37.80
CA ILE A 30 -7.85 4.21 36.65
C ILE A 30 -8.59 5.13 35.67
N ILE A 31 -9.40 6.07 36.18
CA ILE A 31 -10.13 7.02 35.33
C ILE A 31 -9.15 7.91 34.55
N VAL A 32 -8.15 8.49 35.22
CA VAL A 32 -7.16 9.37 34.57
C VAL A 32 -6.32 8.62 33.55
N VAL A 33 -5.75 7.47 33.94
CA VAL A 33 -4.94 6.66 33.04
C VAL A 33 -5.79 6.08 31.90
N GLY A 34 -7.03 5.67 32.18
CA GLY A 34 -7.97 5.19 31.18
C GLY A 34 -8.35 6.26 30.15
N PHE A 35 -8.49 7.51 30.60
CA PHE A 35 -8.73 8.62 29.70
C PHE A 35 -7.51 8.91 28.80
N ILE A 36 -6.29 8.87 29.37
CA ILE A 36 -5.05 8.99 28.60
C ILE A 36 -4.93 7.84 27.60
N ALA A 37 -5.19 6.61 28.02
CA ALA A 37 -5.18 5.44 27.16
C ALA A 37 -6.18 5.57 26.01
N CYS A 38 -7.40 6.02 26.29
CA CYS A 38 -8.44 6.22 25.28
C CYS A 38 -8.03 7.24 24.18
N LEU A 39 -7.25 8.24 24.53
CA LEU A 39 -6.73 9.24 23.58
C LEU A 39 -5.45 8.78 22.86
N GLY A 40 -4.70 7.86 23.47
CA GLY A 40 -3.37 7.45 22.97
C GLY A 40 -3.34 6.10 22.24
N ILE A 41 -4.41 5.28 22.31
CA ILE A 41 -4.45 4.00 21.61
C ILE A 41 -4.61 4.25 20.09
N PRO A 42 -3.71 3.70 19.23
CA PRO A 42 -3.85 3.80 17.79
C PRO A 42 -5.12 3.09 17.29
N LEU A 43 -5.84 3.77 16.40
CA LEU A 43 -7.03 3.23 15.76
C LEU A 43 -6.64 2.62 14.41
N GLU A 44 -6.86 1.33 14.24
CA GLU A 44 -6.52 0.59 13.04
C GLU A 44 -7.70 -0.28 12.58
N THR A 45 -7.67 -0.72 11.32
CA THR A 45 -8.68 -1.66 10.80
C THR A 45 -8.42 -3.08 11.30
N PHE A 46 -7.13 -3.45 11.33
CA PHE A 46 -6.64 -4.76 11.78
C PHE A 46 -5.56 -4.60 12.83
N PRO A 47 -5.29 -5.63 13.66
CA PRO A 47 -4.22 -5.59 14.65
C PRO A 47 -2.87 -5.27 14.00
N SER A 48 -2.10 -4.37 14.59
CA SER A 48 -0.71 -4.14 14.19
C SER A 48 0.08 -5.45 14.28
N GLY A 49 0.92 -5.73 13.27
CA GLY A 49 1.68 -6.97 13.22
C GLY A 49 0.89 -8.23 12.82
N TYR A 50 -0.40 -8.10 12.43
CA TYR A 50 -1.10 -9.24 11.82
C TYR A 50 -0.53 -9.52 10.45
N GLU A 51 0.32 -10.52 10.37
CA GLU A 51 0.82 -11.04 9.09
C GLU A 51 -0.11 -12.16 8.61
N TYR A 52 -0.73 -11.97 7.45
CA TYR A 52 -1.40 -13.08 6.80
C TYR A 52 -0.33 -14.06 6.32
N PRO A 53 -0.37 -15.33 6.75
CA PRO A 53 0.70 -16.28 6.46
C PRO A 53 0.70 -16.70 5.00
N ALA A 54 0.98 -15.77 4.09
CA ALA A 54 1.05 -16.03 2.67
C ALA A 54 2.11 -15.17 1.96
N LEU A 55 2.68 -15.73 0.92
CA LEU A 55 3.59 -15.07 -0.01
C LEU A 55 3.05 -15.19 -1.43
N HIS A 56 3.25 -14.17 -2.23
CA HIS A 56 2.92 -14.17 -3.64
C HIS A 56 4.19 -13.93 -4.46
N VAL A 57 4.52 -14.87 -5.34
CA VAL A 57 5.62 -14.76 -6.29
C VAL A 57 5.04 -14.43 -7.65
N SER A 58 5.56 -13.41 -8.32
CA SER A 58 5.16 -13.00 -9.67
C SER A 58 6.38 -12.83 -10.56
N VAL A 59 6.32 -13.40 -11.74
CA VAL A 59 7.40 -13.40 -12.71
C VAL A 59 6.86 -12.84 -14.04
N PRO A 60 7.02 -11.54 -14.31
CA PRO A 60 6.65 -10.97 -15.60
C PRO A 60 7.65 -11.40 -16.69
N TRP A 61 7.10 -11.82 -17.82
CA TRP A 61 7.84 -12.12 -19.05
C TRP A 61 7.11 -11.47 -20.23
N ARG A 62 7.57 -10.28 -20.61
CA ARG A 62 6.88 -9.45 -21.60
C ARG A 62 6.63 -10.21 -22.90
N ASP A 63 5.45 -9.98 -23.46
CA ASP A 63 5.02 -10.44 -24.78
C ASP A 63 5.04 -11.97 -24.99
N ALA A 64 5.29 -12.74 -23.93
CA ALA A 64 5.26 -14.18 -23.99
C ALA A 64 3.82 -14.74 -23.95
N PRO A 65 3.45 -15.69 -24.82
CA PRO A 65 2.16 -16.37 -24.77
C PRO A 65 2.03 -17.20 -23.50
N ALA A 66 0.79 -17.35 -23.01
CA ALA A 66 0.51 -18.06 -21.74
C ALA A 66 1.09 -19.49 -21.69
N GLU A 67 1.06 -20.21 -22.81
CA GLU A 67 1.63 -21.57 -22.90
C GLU A 67 3.14 -21.58 -22.63
N SER A 68 3.88 -20.64 -23.21
CA SER A 68 5.32 -20.50 -22.97
C SER A 68 5.61 -20.07 -21.52
N VAL A 69 4.79 -19.17 -20.95
CA VAL A 69 4.89 -18.76 -19.55
C VAL A 69 4.61 -19.95 -18.63
N LEU A 70 3.62 -20.79 -18.95
CA LEU A 70 3.31 -21.98 -18.19
C LEU A 70 4.51 -22.94 -18.13
N GLU A 71 5.02 -23.30 -19.30
CA GLU A 71 6.10 -24.31 -19.41
C GLU A 71 7.44 -23.84 -18.82
N LYS A 72 7.82 -22.58 -19.13
CA LYS A 72 9.17 -22.10 -18.82
C LYS A 72 9.28 -21.31 -17.53
N ILE A 73 8.16 -20.89 -16.93
CA ILE A 73 8.15 -20.09 -15.72
C ILE A 73 7.30 -20.73 -14.64
N THR A 74 5.98 -20.94 -14.91
CA THR A 74 5.07 -21.34 -13.84
C THR A 74 5.34 -22.75 -13.31
N LEU A 75 5.54 -23.72 -14.20
CA LEU A 75 5.82 -25.11 -13.79
C LEU A 75 7.16 -25.23 -13.04
N PRO A 76 8.31 -24.72 -13.51
CA PRO A 76 9.56 -24.76 -12.76
C PRO A 76 9.48 -24.04 -11.41
N LEU A 77 8.75 -22.91 -11.37
CA LEU A 77 8.55 -22.16 -10.14
C LEU A 77 7.70 -22.96 -9.13
N GLU A 78 6.63 -23.60 -9.58
CA GLU A 78 5.75 -24.45 -8.75
C GLU A 78 6.52 -25.67 -8.21
N GLU A 79 7.32 -26.34 -9.04
CA GLU A 79 8.14 -27.48 -8.64
C GLU A 79 9.10 -27.11 -7.51
N GLU A 80 9.87 -26.03 -7.66
CA GLU A 80 10.79 -25.56 -6.63
C GLU A 80 10.07 -25.10 -5.35
N LEU A 81 8.98 -24.35 -5.49
CA LEU A 81 8.23 -23.80 -4.36
C LEU A 81 7.45 -24.88 -3.60
N SER A 82 7.04 -25.97 -4.25
CA SER A 82 6.35 -27.09 -3.57
C SER A 82 7.19 -27.75 -2.48
N THR A 83 8.50 -27.57 -2.52
CA THR A 83 9.45 -28.14 -1.55
C THR A 83 9.67 -27.28 -0.30
N VAL A 84 9.07 -26.08 -0.23
CA VAL A 84 9.14 -25.17 0.92
C VAL A 84 8.37 -25.76 2.11
N ARG A 85 8.89 -25.57 3.32
CA ARG A 85 8.28 -26.13 4.54
C ARG A 85 7.04 -25.34 4.99
N ASN A 86 6.19 -26.02 5.76
CA ASN A 86 5.00 -25.45 6.39
C ASN A 86 3.95 -24.88 5.41
N ILE A 87 3.95 -25.32 4.16
CA ILE A 87 2.89 -24.95 3.21
C ILE A 87 1.57 -25.59 3.64
N ASP A 88 0.50 -24.79 3.63
CA ASP A 88 -0.90 -25.20 3.78
C ASP A 88 -1.60 -25.30 2.42
N GLY A 89 -1.25 -24.41 1.49
CA GLY A 89 -1.77 -24.43 0.13
C GLY A 89 -0.87 -23.68 -0.84
N LEU A 90 -0.81 -24.19 -2.08
CA LEU A 90 -0.05 -23.59 -3.17
C LEU A 90 -0.99 -23.48 -4.37
N ASN A 91 -1.14 -22.27 -4.91
CA ASN A 91 -1.95 -21.98 -6.10
C ASN A 91 -1.10 -21.23 -7.11
N SER A 92 -0.99 -21.79 -8.30
CA SER A 92 -0.30 -21.14 -9.42
C SER A 92 -1.30 -20.52 -10.40
N TRP A 93 -0.87 -19.52 -11.11
CA TRP A 93 -1.64 -18.87 -12.17
C TRP A 93 -0.71 -18.45 -13.33
N THR A 94 -1.25 -18.47 -14.53
CA THR A 94 -0.54 -18.13 -15.76
C THR A 94 -1.39 -17.24 -16.63
N ARG A 95 -0.79 -16.21 -17.22
CA ARG A 95 -1.39 -15.29 -18.20
C ARG A 95 -0.37 -14.97 -19.29
N ASN A 96 -0.83 -14.37 -20.38
CA ASN A 96 0.08 -13.77 -21.35
C ASN A 96 0.97 -12.73 -20.63
N GLY A 97 2.27 -12.88 -20.77
CA GLY A 97 3.26 -11.96 -20.21
C GLY A 97 3.51 -12.07 -18.69
N ASN A 98 2.88 -13.00 -17.97
CA ASN A 98 3.12 -13.13 -16.53
C ASN A 98 2.69 -14.48 -15.98
N GLY A 99 3.52 -15.07 -15.10
CA GLY A 99 3.21 -16.24 -14.30
C GLY A 99 3.45 -15.98 -12.83
N GLY A 100 2.81 -16.75 -11.96
CA GLY A 100 3.04 -16.59 -10.53
C GLY A 100 2.47 -17.71 -9.68
N VAL A 101 2.88 -17.70 -8.41
CA VAL A 101 2.48 -18.68 -7.40
C VAL A 101 2.10 -17.96 -6.13
N PHE A 102 0.94 -18.29 -5.60
CA PHE A 102 0.46 -17.88 -4.29
C PHE A 102 0.67 -19.02 -3.30
N ILE A 103 1.42 -18.78 -2.23
CA ILE A 103 1.78 -19.76 -1.22
C ILE A 103 1.12 -19.35 0.09
N ARG A 104 0.26 -20.21 0.63
CA ARG A 104 -0.30 -20.06 1.96
C ARG A 104 0.41 -20.99 2.92
N PHE A 105 0.83 -20.47 4.07
CA PHE A 105 1.54 -21.21 5.12
C PHE A 105 0.59 -21.57 6.26
N LYS A 106 0.98 -22.56 7.05
CA LYS A 106 0.28 -22.94 8.29
C LYS A 106 0.37 -21.81 9.32
N ARG A 107 -0.66 -21.69 10.16
CA ARG A 107 -0.65 -20.70 11.25
C ARG A 107 0.56 -20.88 12.17
N GLY A 108 1.16 -19.78 12.59
CA GLY A 108 2.35 -19.79 13.45
C GLY A 108 3.68 -20.03 12.71
N THR A 109 3.66 -20.03 11.38
CA THR A 109 4.89 -20.04 10.60
C THR A 109 5.58 -18.67 10.72
N ASP A 110 6.88 -18.67 11.01
CA ASP A 110 7.71 -17.47 10.96
C ASP A 110 7.85 -17.02 9.50
N MET A 111 7.20 -15.89 9.16
CA MET A 111 7.13 -15.39 7.79
C MET A 111 8.46 -14.85 7.28
N ASP A 112 9.39 -14.45 8.15
CA ASP A 112 10.72 -14.02 7.73
C ASP A 112 11.59 -15.22 7.34
N VAL A 113 11.45 -16.34 8.05
CA VAL A 113 12.09 -17.59 7.67
C VAL A 113 11.48 -18.11 6.37
N ALA A 114 10.15 -18.12 6.26
CA ALA A 114 9.45 -18.58 5.06
C ALA A 114 9.82 -17.72 3.82
N TYR A 115 9.91 -16.39 3.99
CA TYR A 115 10.33 -15.48 2.92
C TYR A 115 11.74 -15.79 2.41
N ARG A 116 12.69 -16.03 3.32
CA ARG A 116 14.07 -16.40 2.94
C ARG A 116 14.09 -17.73 2.19
N GLU A 117 13.34 -18.73 2.66
CA GLU A 117 13.27 -20.04 2.01
C GLU A 117 12.63 -19.94 0.62
N VAL A 118 11.53 -19.21 0.48
CA VAL A 118 10.88 -18.95 -0.82
C VAL A 118 11.84 -18.23 -1.76
N ARG A 119 12.54 -17.20 -1.30
CA ARG A 119 13.52 -16.46 -2.12
C ARG A 119 14.61 -17.39 -2.63
N ASP A 120 15.15 -18.25 -1.79
CA ASP A 120 16.20 -19.20 -2.18
C ASP A 120 15.69 -20.20 -3.22
N ARG A 121 14.42 -20.63 -3.14
CA ARG A 121 13.80 -21.49 -4.15
C ARG A 121 13.53 -20.76 -5.46
N VAL A 122 13.06 -19.54 -5.38
CA VAL A 122 12.86 -18.69 -6.56
C VAL A 122 14.17 -18.44 -7.31
N GLU A 123 15.29 -18.21 -6.61
CA GLU A 123 16.59 -18.06 -7.25
C GLU A 123 17.07 -19.35 -7.93
N ARG A 124 16.69 -20.52 -7.42
CA ARG A 124 16.96 -21.79 -8.13
C ARG A 124 16.10 -21.95 -9.38
N ALA A 125 14.79 -21.68 -9.26
CA ALA A 125 13.89 -21.71 -10.40
C ALA A 125 14.35 -20.74 -11.51
N ARG A 126 14.90 -19.58 -11.14
CA ARG A 126 15.39 -18.56 -12.05
C ARG A 126 16.48 -19.08 -13.01
N LEU A 127 17.28 -20.06 -12.60
CA LEU A 127 18.29 -20.67 -13.47
C LEU A 127 17.68 -21.44 -14.64
N LEU A 128 16.40 -21.78 -14.54
CA LEU A 128 15.64 -22.50 -15.58
C LEU A 128 14.82 -21.53 -16.46
N PHE A 129 14.74 -20.25 -16.09
CA PHE A 129 13.98 -19.26 -16.82
C PHE A 129 14.71 -18.80 -18.10
N PRO A 130 13.98 -18.32 -19.10
CA PRO A 130 14.57 -17.66 -20.26
C PRO A 130 15.40 -16.43 -19.87
N GLU A 131 16.46 -16.15 -20.65
CA GLU A 131 17.41 -15.05 -20.35
C GLU A 131 16.77 -13.66 -20.39
N ASP A 132 15.67 -13.51 -21.11
CA ASP A 132 14.89 -12.27 -21.24
C ASP A 132 13.91 -12.01 -20.09
N VAL A 133 13.84 -12.89 -19.09
CA VAL A 133 13.11 -12.66 -17.82
C VAL A 133 13.94 -11.77 -16.91
N GLU A 134 13.56 -10.48 -16.82
CA GLU A 134 14.38 -9.49 -16.12
C GLU A 134 14.29 -9.59 -14.59
N ARG A 135 13.09 -9.75 -14.03
CA ARG A 135 12.83 -9.64 -12.58
C ARG A 135 11.80 -10.64 -12.09
N THR A 136 12.01 -11.08 -10.87
CA THR A 136 11.03 -11.84 -10.07
C THR A 136 10.63 -11.02 -8.86
N PHE A 137 9.34 -10.97 -8.56
CA PHE A 137 8.81 -10.22 -7.43
C PHE A 137 8.25 -11.20 -6.39
N ILE A 138 8.60 -10.99 -5.13
CA ILE A 138 8.06 -11.72 -3.99
C ILE A 138 7.37 -10.70 -3.09
N TYR A 139 6.06 -10.84 -2.94
CA TYR A 139 5.25 -9.96 -2.11
C TYR A 139 4.85 -10.70 -0.83
N LYS A 140 5.09 -10.09 0.32
CA LYS A 140 4.44 -10.49 1.56
C LYS A 140 2.99 -9.98 1.53
N HIS A 141 2.06 -10.83 1.92
CA HIS A 141 0.68 -10.40 2.18
C HIS A 141 0.60 -9.84 3.60
N ASP A 142 1.10 -8.63 3.77
CA ASP A 142 0.88 -7.86 4.98
C ASP A 142 -0.29 -6.88 4.80
N ILE A 143 -0.83 -6.43 5.90
CA ILE A 143 -1.95 -5.50 5.94
C ILE A 143 -1.52 -4.09 5.55
N SER A 144 -0.22 -3.79 5.59
CA SER A 144 0.33 -2.49 5.16
C SER A 144 0.14 -2.23 3.66
N GLY A 145 -0.08 -3.30 2.87
CA GLY A 145 -0.45 -3.20 1.46
C GLY A 145 -1.89 -2.75 1.21
N ILE A 146 -2.76 -2.70 2.24
CA ILE A 146 -4.14 -2.23 2.07
C ILE A 146 -4.12 -0.72 1.81
N PRO A 147 -4.81 -0.25 0.74
CA PRO A 147 -4.89 1.17 0.46
C PRO A 147 -5.49 1.96 1.62
N LEU A 148 -4.82 3.05 2.00
CA LEU A 148 -5.33 3.98 3.00
C LEU A 148 -6.48 4.82 2.44
N VAL A 149 -6.20 5.45 1.30
CA VAL A 149 -7.16 6.24 0.53
C VAL A 149 -6.98 5.92 -0.95
N ILE A 150 -8.09 5.74 -1.66
CA ILE A 150 -8.10 5.60 -3.12
C ILE A 150 -8.84 6.79 -3.71
N ILE A 151 -8.16 7.53 -4.59
CA ILE A 151 -8.65 8.76 -5.18
C ILE A 151 -8.74 8.57 -6.69
N GLY A 152 -9.93 8.71 -7.24
CA GLY A 152 -10.12 8.78 -8.68
C GLY A 152 -9.85 10.20 -9.17
N VAL A 153 -8.99 10.34 -10.17
CA VAL A 153 -8.59 11.62 -10.73
C VAL A 153 -9.00 11.68 -12.19
N ILE A 154 -9.82 12.67 -12.52
CA ILE A 154 -10.26 12.98 -13.87
C ILE A 154 -9.47 14.20 -14.33
N VAL A 155 -8.91 14.12 -15.53
CA VAL A 155 -8.19 15.24 -16.17
C VAL A 155 -8.90 15.61 -17.45
N ASP A 156 -9.18 16.90 -17.63
CA ASP A 156 -9.76 17.38 -18.89
C ASP A 156 -8.76 17.21 -20.06
N GLN A 157 -9.31 16.93 -21.26
CA GLN A 157 -8.51 16.59 -22.45
C GLN A 157 -7.58 17.73 -22.93
N GLY A 158 -7.70 18.94 -22.39
CA GLY A 158 -6.89 20.11 -22.78
C GLY A 158 -5.56 20.28 -22.02
N VAL A 159 -5.25 19.40 -21.05
CA VAL A 159 -4.01 19.51 -20.26
C VAL A 159 -2.88 18.74 -20.95
N GLU A 160 -1.96 19.48 -21.57
CA GLU A 160 -0.88 18.87 -22.40
C GLU A 160 0.08 18.00 -21.59
N ASP A 161 0.56 18.39 -20.44
CA ASP A 161 1.52 17.64 -19.63
C ASP A 161 0.93 17.25 -18.26
N HIS A 162 -0.20 16.54 -18.31
CA HIS A 162 -0.90 16.11 -17.11
C HIS A 162 -0.05 15.20 -16.21
N TYR A 163 0.86 14.40 -16.75
CA TYR A 163 1.71 13.52 -15.97
C TYR A 163 2.62 14.29 -15.01
N ASN A 164 3.40 15.22 -15.53
CA ASN A 164 4.31 16.04 -14.71
C ASN A 164 3.56 16.97 -13.75
N LEU A 165 2.42 17.51 -14.18
CA LEU A 165 1.57 18.33 -13.32
C LEU A 165 1.09 17.52 -12.12
N ILE A 166 0.55 16.32 -12.33
CA ILE A 166 0.07 15.43 -11.28
C ILE A 166 1.21 14.98 -10.37
N GLN A 167 2.36 14.61 -10.94
CA GLN A 167 3.51 14.20 -10.15
C GLN A 167 3.97 15.31 -9.19
N LYS A 168 4.06 16.55 -9.67
CA LYS A 168 4.59 17.67 -8.88
C LYS A 168 3.58 18.28 -7.93
N GLU A 169 2.35 18.50 -8.41
CA GLU A 169 1.35 19.28 -7.69
C GLU A 169 0.39 18.40 -6.86
N VAL A 170 0.28 17.09 -7.14
CA VAL A 170 -0.62 16.20 -6.41
C VAL A 170 0.14 15.10 -5.65
N ILE A 171 0.95 14.30 -6.37
CA ILE A 171 1.58 13.13 -5.76
C ILE A 171 2.66 13.54 -4.75
N LEU A 172 3.49 14.53 -5.09
CA LEU A 172 4.56 14.97 -4.21
C LEU A 172 4.08 15.58 -2.88
N PRO A 173 3.02 16.43 -2.84
CA PRO A 173 2.43 16.88 -1.58
C PRO A 173 1.85 15.73 -0.75
N LEU A 174 1.17 14.74 -1.36
CA LEU A 174 0.64 13.58 -0.65
C LEU A 174 1.74 12.70 -0.05
N ARG A 175 2.86 12.52 -0.76
CA ARG A 175 4.02 11.76 -0.26
C ARG A 175 4.77 12.44 0.90
N ARG A 176 4.55 13.75 1.10
CA ARG A 176 5.18 14.51 2.19
C ARG A 176 4.40 14.46 3.49
N ILE A 177 3.22 13.88 3.47
CA ILE A 177 2.42 13.67 4.68
C ILE A 177 3.14 12.65 5.55
N ASP A 178 3.30 12.95 6.82
CA ASP A 178 3.90 12.03 7.79
C ASP A 178 3.06 10.76 7.91
N GLY A 179 3.71 9.60 7.90
CA GLY A 179 3.03 8.29 7.90
C GLY A 179 2.54 7.80 6.54
N VAL A 180 2.73 8.56 5.43
CA VAL A 180 2.49 8.07 4.07
C VAL A 180 3.74 7.39 3.53
N ALA A 181 3.70 6.06 3.36
CA ALA A 181 4.81 5.28 2.80
C ALA A 181 4.96 5.48 1.30
N ASN A 182 3.86 5.48 0.56
CA ASN A 182 3.88 5.57 -0.90
C ASN A 182 2.55 6.07 -1.45
N VAL A 183 2.61 6.68 -2.64
CA VAL A 183 1.46 7.01 -3.48
C VAL A 183 1.65 6.34 -4.83
N GLN A 184 0.91 5.28 -5.07
CA GLN A 184 0.93 4.54 -6.34
C GLN A 184 -0.09 5.15 -7.30
N THR A 185 0.19 5.01 -8.59
CA THR A 185 -0.71 5.46 -9.65
C THR A 185 -1.18 4.27 -10.48
N ASP A 186 -2.46 4.19 -10.76
CA ASP A 186 -3.02 3.21 -11.67
C ASP A 186 -3.74 3.91 -12.82
N GLY A 187 -3.25 3.70 -14.04
CA GLY A 187 -3.77 4.35 -15.25
C GLY A 187 -3.14 5.70 -15.60
N LEU A 188 -2.34 6.33 -14.72
CA LEU A 188 -1.52 7.50 -15.07
C LEU A 188 -0.25 7.03 -15.77
N ARG A 189 0.04 7.58 -16.93
CA ARG A 189 1.16 7.14 -17.76
C ARG A 189 1.98 8.31 -18.25
N GLU A 190 3.27 8.14 -18.17
CA GLU A 190 4.23 9.03 -18.84
C GLU A 190 4.18 8.82 -20.34
N LYS A 191 4.30 9.89 -21.11
CA LYS A 191 4.46 9.78 -22.56
C LYS A 191 5.82 9.15 -22.86
N GLU A 192 5.83 8.27 -23.84
CA GLU A 192 7.05 7.61 -24.32
C GLU A 192 7.24 7.87 -25.82
N ILE A 193 8.44 7.67 -26.29
CA ILE A 193 8.74 7.74 -27.72
C ILE A 193 8.52 6.34 -28.30
N LEU A 194 7.45 6.19 -29.08
CA LEU A 194 7.16 4.98 -29.83
C LEU A 194 7.86 5.06 -31.21
N ILE A 195 8.70 4.07 -31.50
CA ILE A 195 9.39 3.95 -32.78
C ILE A 195 8.88 2.70 -33.50
N GLU A 196 7.99 2.88 -34.43
CA GLU A 196 7.44 1.81 -35.26
C GLU A 196 8.32 1.64 -36.52
N ILE A 197 9.14 0.59 -36.54
CA ILE A 197 10.05 0.31 -37.66
C ILE A 197 9.30 -0.50 -38.74
N ASP A 198 9.32 0.00 -39.97
CA ASP A 198 8.79 -0.71 -41.12
C ASP A 198 9.78 -1.80 -41.54
N LYS A 199 9.33 -3.05 -41.47
CA LYS A 199 10.15 -4.21 -41.79
C LYS A 199 10.54 -4.25 -43.27
N ASP A 200 9.59 -3.97 -44.15
CA ASP A 200 9.81 -4.08 -45.61
C ASP A 200 10.81 -3.01 -46.07
N LEU A 201 10.70 -1.79 -45.54
CA LEU A 201 11.66 -0.72 -45.80
C LEU A 201 13.05 -1.01 -45.23
N SER A 202 13.11 -1.67 -44.09
CA SER A 202 14.37 -2.07 -43.44
C SER A 202 15.05 -3.18 -44.24
N ASP A 203 14.31 -4.20 -44.67
CA ASP A 203 14.81 -5.31 -45.45
C ASP A 203 15.28 -4.84 -46.85
N ALA A 204 14.53 -3.94 -47.48
CA ALA A 204 14.91 -3.37 -48.79
C ALA A 204 16.21 -2.56 -48.73
N ARG A 205 16.61 -2.07 -47.58
CA ARG A 205 17.84 -1.30 -47.36
C ARG A 205 18.94 -2.09 -46.64
N ASN A 206 18.76 -3.40 -46.45
CA ASN A 206 19.67 -4.30 -45.72
C ASN A 206 20.00 -3.80 -44.33
N ILE A 207 19.00 -3.31 -43.59
CA ILE A 207 19.17 -2.77 -42.24
C ILE A 207 18.75 -3.81 -41.20
N ASN A 208 19.63 -4.09 -40.25
CA ASN A 208 19.35 -5.01 -39.18
C ASN A 208 18.60 -4.27 -38.03
N ILE A 209 17.32 -4.58 -37.84
CA ILE A 209 16.45 -3.97 -36.84
C ILE A 209 17.01 -4.19 -35.41
N TYR A 210 17.59 -5.36 -35.10
CA TYR A 210 18.20 -5.64 -33.81
C TYR A 210 19.40 -4.74 -33.50
N ALA A 211 20.21 -4.46 -34.52
CA ALA A 211 21.34 -3.54 -34.39
C ALA A 211 20.85 -2.12 -34.06
N ILE A 212 19.80 -1.65 -34.76
CA ILE A 212 19.19 -0.35 -34.49
C ILE A 212 18.64 -0.29 -33.05
N ALA A 213 17.88 -1.30 -32.61
CA ALA A 213 17.30 -1.33 -31.30
C ALA A 213 18.40 -1.27 -30.22
N LYS A 214 19.49 -2.00 -30.37
CA LYS A 214 20.65 -1.99 -29.50
C LYS A 214 21.34 -0.62 -29.49
N ASP A 215 21.55 -0.01 -30.64
CA ASP A 215 22.21 1.28 -30.79
C ASP A 215 21.35 2.40 -30.17
N LEU A 216 20.03 2.40 -30.41
CA LEU A 216 19.10 3.36 -29.79
C LEU A 216 19.06 3.23 -28.27
N GLY A 217 19.12 2.01 -27.74
CA GLY A 217 19.22 1.77 -26.30
C GLY A 217 20.52 2.30 -25.68
N GLY A 218 21.59 2.35 -26.46
CA GLY A 218 22.90 2.87 -26.06
C GLY A 218 23.09 4.38 -26.23
N ASP A 219 22.26 5.02 -27.05
CA ASP A 219 22.45 6.43 -27.43
C ASP A 219 21.98 7.43 -26.35
N ASN A 220 21.02 7.06 -25.52
CA ASN A 220 20.42 7.97 -24.55
C ASN A 220 21.07 7.81 -23.18
N PHE A 221 22.31 8.32 -23.02
CA PHE A 221 23.04 8.20 -21.77
C PHE A 221 23.62 9.52 -21.27
N THR A 222 23.83 9.56 -19.97
CA THR A 222 24.59 10.61 -19.33
C THR A 222 25.70 9.94 -18.49
N MET A 223 26.97 10.27 -18.82
CA MET A 223 28.11 9.70 -18.15
C MET A 223 29.05 10.80 -17.64
N ALA A 224 29.51 10.64 -16.40
CA ALA A 224 30.58 11.48 -15.87
C ALA A 224 31.91 11.04 -16.54
N SER A 225 32.43 11.88 -17.43
CA SER A 225 33.63 11.58 -18.24
C SER A 225 34.94 11.95 -17.50
N GLY A 226 34.88 12.30 -16.20
CA GLY A 226 36.04 12.65 -15.40
C GLY A 226 36.09 14.11 -15.01
N THR A 227 37.27 14.55 -14.59
CA THR A 227 37.49 15.94 -14.16
C THR A 227 38.73 16.50 -14.86
N VAL A 228 38.60 17.73 -15.38
CA VAL A 228 39.71 18.49 -15.93
C VAL A 228 40.09 19.62 -14.96
N ARG A 229 41.36 19.85 -14.76
CA ARG A 229 41.88 20.98 -14.01
C ARG A 229 42.46 22.02 -14.99
N ASP A 230 41.92 23.23 -14.93
CA ASP A 230 42.42 24.35 -15.70
C ASP A 230 42.47 25.59 -14.82
N ALA A 231 43.57 26.32 -14.89
CA ALA A 231 43.83 27.53 -14.11
C ALA A 231 43.51 27.42 -12.60
N GLY A 232 43.81 26.24 -11.98
CA GLY A 232 43.55 25.99 -10.57
C GLY A 232 42.11 25.65 -10.21
N LYS A 233 41.18 25.64 -11.17
CA LYS A 233 39.77 25.22 -11.00
C LYS A 233 39.59 23.80 -11.50
N LYS A 234 38.74 23.05 -10.80
CA LYS A 234 38.37 21.70 -11.13
C LYS A 234 36.99 21.70 -11.85
N PHE A 235 36.99 21.28 -13.12
CA PHE A 235 35.77 21.14 -13.92
C PHE A 235 35.39 19.69 -14.01
N LEU A 236 34.11 19.38 -13.73
CA LEU A 236 33.54 18.07 -13.96
C LEU A 236 33.13 17.96 -15.43
N LEU A 237 33.74 17.04 -16.14
CA LEU A 237 33.33 16.71 -17.51
C LEU A 237 32.17 15.72 -17.46
N ARG A 238 31.06 16.12 -18.09
CA ARG A 238 29.87 15.30 -18.26
C ARG A 238 29.57 15.12 -19.73
N SER A 239 29.61 13.89 -20.21
CA SER A 239 29.09 13.55 -21.54
C SER A 239 27.60 13.35 -21.46
N VAL A 240 26.83 14.11 -22.24
CA VAL A 240 25.38 14.05 -22.31
C VAL A 240 25.02 13.73 -23.75
N ALA A 241 24.51 12.54 -23.97
CA ALA A 241 23.99 12.09 -25.25
C ALA A 241 22.48 11.84 -25.09
N THR A 242 21.70 12.91 -24.97
CA THR A 242 20.23 12.83 -24.83
C THR A 242 19.59 13.59 -25.98
N TYR A 243 18.58 13.00 -26.59
CA TYR A 243 17.78 13.66 -27.62
C TYR A 243 16.92 14.76 -26.97
N LYS A 244 16.91 15.94 -27.59
CA LYS A 244 16.16 17.10 -27.08
C LYS A 244 14.78 17.25 -27.74
N SER A 245 14.56 16.63 -28.89
CA SER A 245 13.30 16.67 -29.63
C SER A 245 13.11 15.39 -30.44
N VAL A 246 11.85 15.13 -30.81
CA VAL A 246 11.50 14.02 -31.71
C VAL A 246 12.17 14.20 -33.07
N GLU A 247 12.27 15.43 -33.59
CA GLU A 247 12.92 15.74 -34.85
C GLU A 247 14.40 15.40 -34.85
N GLU A 248 15.11 15.55 -33.75
CA GLU A 248 16.51 15.16 -33.60
C GLU A 248 16.65 13.63 -33.72
N LEU A 249 15.75 12.87 -33.13
CA LEU A 249 15.69 11.43 -33.20
C LEU A 249 15.29 10.96 -34.62
N GLU A 250 14.31 11.59 -35.27
CA GLU A 250 13.92 11.33 -36.65
C GLU A 250 15.07 11.48 -37.62
N ASN A 251 15.89 12.52 -37.44
CA ASN A 251 17.03 12.81 -38.28
C ASN A 251 18.31 12.03 -37.94
N ARG A 252 18.26 11.15 -36.94
CA ARG A 252 19.37 10.27 -36.56
C ARG A 252 19.78 9.41 -37.76
N ARG A 253 21.05 9.43 -38.09
CA ARG A 253 21.62 8.60 -39.15
C ARG A 253 21.81 7.16 -38.65
N ILE A 254 21.25 6.21 -39.38
CA ILE A 254 21.47 4.77 -39.16
C ILE A 254 22.69 4.31 -39.94
N ASN A 255 22.78 4.79 -41.18
CA ASN A 255 23.93 4.60 -42.05
C ASN A 255 24.19 5.90 -42.86
N PRO A 256 25.25 6.01 -43.71
CA PRO A 256 25.56 7.23 -44.44
C PRO A 256 24.42 7.75 -45.32
N THR A 257 23.51 6.89 -45.75
CA THR A 257 22.44 7.22 -46.72
C THR A 257 21.03 7.20 -46.13
N THR A 258 20.81 6.62 -44.91
CA THR A 258 19.49 6.40 -44.35
C THR A 258 19.38 7.02 -42.96
N ARG A 259 18.28 7.74 -42.71
CA ARG A 259 17.90 8.28 -41.44
C ARG A 259 16.79 7.40 -40.79
N LEU A 260 16.59 7.53 -39.50
CA LEU A 260 15.57 6.75 -38.76
C LEU A 260 14.17 6.99 -39.32
N LYS A 261 13.80 8.22 -39.67
CA LYS A 261 12.53 8.58 -40.32
C LYS A 261 12.28 7.93 -41.66
N ASP A 262 13.33 7.45 -42.35
CA ASP A 262 13.19 6.83 -43.66
C ASP A 262 12.71 5.37 -43.58
N ILE A 263 12.72 4.79 -42.38
CA ILE A 263 12.33 3.40 -42.12
C ILE A 263 11.42 3.24 -40.90
N ALA A 264 11.13 4.31 -40.16
CA ALA A 264 10.31 4.26 -38.94
C ALA A 264 9.40 5.47 -38.82
N ILE A 265 8.24 5.26 -38.23
CA ILE A 265 7.35 6.32 -37.74
C ILE A 265 7.64 6.54 -36.29
N ILE A 266 7.91 7.79 -35.90
CA ILE A 266 8.24 8.15 -34.54
C ILE A 266 7.12 9.00 -33.96
N ARG A 267 6.58 8.58 -32.80
CA ARG A 267 5.51 9.31 -32.11
C ARG A 267 5.87 9.50 -30.65
N TYR A 268 5.55 10.68 -30.12
CA TYR A 268 5.65 10.96 -28.68
C TYR A 268 4.24 10.94 -28.10
N GLU A 269 3.83 9.80 -27.58
CA GLU A 269 2.48 9.56 -27.09
C GLU A 269 2.46 8.67 -25.85
N ALA A 270 1.32 8.65 -25.16
CA ALA A 270 1.16 7.74 -24.03
C ALA A 270 1.09 6.28 -24.53
N PRO A 271 1.71 5.33 -23.81
CA PRO A 271 1.68 3.92 -24.19
C PRO A 271 0.25 3.38 -24.25
N GLU A 272 0.04 2.27 -24.96
CA GLU A 272 -1.28 1.65 -25.08
C GLU A 272 -1.91 1.32 -23.72
N ARG A 273 -3.23 1.51 -23.65
CA ARG A 273 -3.98 1.25 -22.42
C ARG A 273 -4.18 -0.25 -22.23
N ARG A 274 -3.56 -0.82 -21.19
CA ARG A 274 -3.79 -2.22 -20.79
C ARG A 274 -5.15 -2.40 -20.10
N HIS A 275 -5.62 -1.37 -19.39
CA HIS A 275 -6.92 -1.31 -18.72
C HIS A 275 -7.41 0.13 -18.63
N VAL A 276 -8.69 0.30 -18.40
CA VAL A 276 -9.34 1.61 -18.36
C VAL A 276 -9.96 1.84 -17.00
N VAL A 277 -9.49 2.90 -16.31
CA VAL A 277 -10.12 3.41 -15.10
C VAL A 277 -11.13 4.49 -15.50
N ARG A 278 -12.34 4.44 -14.96
CA ARG A 278 -13.37 5.44 -15.17
C ARG A 278 -14.00 5.86 -13.86
N VAL A 279 -14.21 7.17 -13.70
CA VAL A 279 -14.96 7.76 -12.62
C VAL A 279 -16.09 8.58 -13.23
N ASN A 280 -17.33 8.34 -12.81
CA ASN A 280 -18.51 9.02 -13.37
C ASN A 280 -18.59 8.95 -14.92
N ARG A 281 -18.23 7.79 -15.51
CA ARG A 281 -18.15 7.52 -16.96
C ARG A 281 -17.07 8.29 -17.72
N LYS A 282 -16.33 9.20 -17.07
CA LYS A 282 -15.18 9.89 -17.66
C LYS A 282 -13.92 9.03 -17.50
N ALA A 283 -12.99 9.14 -18.45
CA ALA A 283 -11.67 8.51 -18.32
C ALA A 283 -10.93 9.12 -17.12
N ALA A 284 -10.37 8.26 -16.30
CA ALA A 284 -9.71 8.65 -15.06
C ALA A 284 -8.46 7.78 -14.84
N PHE A 285 -7.70 8.10 -13.82
CA PHE A 285 -6.71 7.22 -13.21
C PHE A 285 -6.91 7.22 -11.70
N ALA A 286 -6.37 6.22 -11.02
CA ALA A 286 -6.45 6.13 -9.58
C ALA A 286 -5.12 6.50 -8.93
N LEU A 287 -5.19 7.22 -7.81
CA LEU A 287 -4.10 7.38 -6.85
C LEU A 287 -4.41 6.51 -5.64
N ILE A 288 -3.45 5.69 -5.27
CA ILE A 288 -3.55 4.73 -4.19
C ILE A 288 -2.53 5.14 -3.12
N VAL A 289 -3.02 5.70 -2.02
CA VAL A 289 -2.18 6.12 -0.90
C VAL A 289 -2.00 4.94 0.04
N GLN A 290 -0.75 4.65 0.41
CA GLN A 290 -0.38 3.59 1.34
C GLN A 290 0.31 4.19 2.55
N LYS A 291 0.04 3.64 3.75
CA LYS A 291 0.64 4.11 5.00
C LYS A 291 1.93 3.35 5.34
N GLU A 292 2.74 3.94 6.19
CA GLU A 292 3.80 3.25 6.91
C GLU A 292 3.20 2.27 7.92
N SER A 293 3.90 1.17 8.20
CA SER A 293 3.35 0.08 9.01
C SER A 293 2.88 0.53 10.40
N GLU A 294 3.60 1.45 11.04
CA GLU A 294 3.32 1.92 12.41
C GLU A 294 2.49 3.20 12.49
N ALA A 295 2.15 3.81 11.34
CA ALA A 295 1.42 5.07 11.32
C ALA A 295 -0.05 4.90 11.71
N ASN A 296 -0.62 5.89 12.40
CA ASN A 296 -2.02 5.93 12.78
C ASN A 296 -2.92 6.13 11.55
N THR A 297 -3.70 5.11 11.22
CA THR A 297 -4.57 5.10 10.03
C THR A 297 -5.52 6.29 9.96
N VAL A 298 -6.21 6.60 11.05
CA VAL A 298 -7.24 7.68 11.08
C VAL A 298 -6.59 9.05 10.96
N GLU A 299 -5.44 9.25 11.58
CA GLU A 299 -4.70 10.52 11.55
C GLU A 299 -4.16 10.81 10.16
N VAL A 300 -3.47 9.83 9.55
CA VAL A 300 -2.95 9.97 8.17
C VAL A 300 -4.08 10.18 7.17
N CYS A 301 -5.22 9.46 7.28
CA CYS A 301 -6.39 9.72 6.43
C CYS A 301 -6.92 11.15 6.58
N ARG A 302 -6.95 11.67 7.80
CA ARG A 302 -7.39 13.05 8.05
C ARG A 302 -6.46 14.06 7.38
N GLU A 303 -5.15 13.90 7.51
CA GLU A 303 -4.17 14.76 6.84
C GLU A 303 -4.26 14.67 5.31
N VAL A 304 -4.45 13.46 4.78
CA VAL A 304 -4.69 13.27 3.33
C VAL A 304 -5.92 14.05 2.89
N ARG A 305 -7.05 13.99 3.62
CA ARG A 305 -8.26 14.76 3.32
C ARG A 305 -8.01 16.28 3.32
N GLU A 306 -7.27 16.77 4.33
CA GLU A 306 -6.94 18.20 4.41
C GLU A 306 -6.06 18.66 3.23
N VAL A 307 -5.08 17.85 2.84
CA VAL A 307 -4.23 18.14 1.68
C VAL A 307 -5.06 18.10 0.40
N LEU A 308 -5.96 17.12 0.23
CA LEU A 308 -6.85 17.06 -0.94
C LEU A 308 -7.75 18.29 -1.07
N VAL A 309 -8.31 18.79 0.03
CA VAL A 309 -9.11 20.03 0.02
C VAL A 309 -8.26 21.20 -0.48
N LYS A 310 -7.04 21.37 0.05
CA LYS A 310 -6.10 22.42 -0.40
C LYS A 310 -5.73 22.29 -1.88
N LEU A 311 -5.56 21.04 -2.37
CA LEU A 311 -5.26 20.77 -3.77
C LEU A 311 -6.43 21.13 -4.69
N MET A 312 -7.68 20.84 -4.27
CA MET A 312 -8.88 21.20 -5.04
C MET A 312 -9.11 22.71 -5.11
N GLU A 313 -8.60 23.48 -4.17
CA GLU A 313 -8.64 24.95 -4.19
C GLU A 313 -7.52 25.58 -5.04
N ASN A 314 -6.54 24.79 -5.50
CA ASN A 314 -5.40 25.30 -6.27
C ASN A 314 -5.81 25.64 -7.71
N PRO A 315 -5.67 26.90 -8.17
CA PRO A 315 -6.06 27.30 -9.52
C PRO A 315 -5.33 26.56 -10.65
N ARG A 316 -4.11 26.04 -10.39
CA ARG A 316 -3.36 25.25 -11.36
C ARG A 316 -3.99 23.89 -11.62
N LEU A 317 -4.79 23.40 -10.69
CA LEU A 317 -5.47 22.11 -10.75
C LEU A 317 -6.96 22.25 -11.12
N ALA A 318 -7.41 23.42 -11.56
CA ALA A 318 -8.82 23.69 -11.89
C ALA A 318 -9.40 22.76 -12.99
N ALA A 319 -8.53 22.20 -13.86
CA ALA A 319 -8.91 21.23 -14.89
C ALA A 319 -8.83 19.77 -14.41
N ILE A 320 -8.64 19.54 -13.09
CA ILE A 320 -8.47 18.23 -12.48
C ILE A 320 -9.53 18.04 -11.40
N GLU A 321 -10.39 17.04 -11.59
CA GLU A 321 -11.37 16.63 -10.59
C GLU A 321 -10.79 15.47 -9.76
N MET A 322 -10.82 15.56 -8.44
CA MET A 322 -10.35 14.51 -7.52
C MET A 322 -11.51 13.98 -6.69
N HIS A 323 -11.76 12.68 -6.77
CA HIS A 323 -12.88 12.00 -6.09
C HIS A 323 -12.34 10.89 -5.19
N PRO A 324 -12.21 11.10 -3.87
CA PRO A 324 -11.92 10.03 -2.94
C PRO A 324 -13.12 9.09 -2.87
N PHE A 325 -12.98 7.83 -3.26
CA PHE A 325 -14.05 6.84 -3.23
C PHE A 325 -13.81 5.71 -2.23
N PHE A 326 -12.62 5.63 -1.66
CA PHE A 326 -12.31 4.78 -0.52
C PHE A 326 -11.44 5.56 0.46
N ASP A 327 -11.81 5.55 1.73
CA ASP A 327 -11.09 6.17 2.84
C ASP A 327 -11.22 5.26 4.05
N GLN A 328 -10.11 4.62 4.42
CA GLN A 328 -10.05 3.68 5.52
C GLN A 328 -10.31 4.35 6.87
N GLY A 329 -9.90 5.61 7.03
CA GLY A 329 -10.16 6.41 8.24
C GLY A 329 -11.66 6.60 8.48
N ASN A 330 -12.42 6.95 7.42
CA ASN A 330 -13.88 7.08 7.53
C ASN A 330 -14.54 5.75 7.92
N VAL A 331 -14.07 4.62 7.37
CA VAL A 331 -14.60 3.30 7.73
C VAL A 331 -14.40 2.99 9.21
N ILE A 332 -13.22 3.34 9.76
CA ILE A 332 -12.91 3.17 11.19
C ILE A 332 -13.75 4.12 12.03
N GLU A 333 -13.80 5.41 11.68
CA GLU A 333 -14.57 6.43 12.42
C GLU A 333 -16.07 6.09 12.45
N ASP A 334 -16.65 5.66 11.33
CA ASP A 334 -18.05 5.25 11.23
C ASP A 334 -18.33 3.98 12.06
N SER A 335 -17.42 2.99 12.00
CA SER A 335 -17.54 1.77 12.79
C SER A 335 -17.51 2.08 14.29
N LEU A 336 -16.56 2.89 14.73
CA LEU A 336 -16.46 3.33 16.12
C LEU A 336 -17.69 4.16 16.55
N GLY A 337 -18.14 5.08 15.69
CA GLY A 337 -19.35 5.87 15.93
C GLY A 337 -20.61 5.01 16.10
N ASN A 338 -20.77 3.99 15.25
CA ASN A 338 -21.88 3.05 15.36
C ASN A 338 -21.80 2.19 16.61
N LEU A 339 -20.59 1.78 17.00
CA LEU A 339 -20.38 1.03 18.25
C LEU A 339 -20.74 1.86 19.48
N ILE A 340 -20.29 3.12 19.54
CA ILE A 340 -20.62 4.05 20.64
C ILE A 340 -22.15 4.26 20.71
N LYS A 341 -22.82 4.46 19.58
CA LYS A 341 -24.29 4.60 19.55
C LYS A 341 -24.99 3.34 20.07
N SER A 342 -24.56 2.17 19.60
CA SER A 342 -25.13 0.88 20.01
C SER A 342 -24.85 0.59 21.49
N GLY A 343 -23.64 0.88 21.96
CA GLY A 343 -23.23 0.74 23.36
C GLY A 343 -24.02 1.66 24.29
N ARG A 344 -24.25 2.91 23.88
CA ARG A 344 -25.10 3.85 24.64
C ARG A 344 -26.55 3.35 24.74
N LEU A 345 -27.13 2.91 23.64
CA LEU A 345 -28.50 2.39 23.61
C LEU A 345 -28.62 1.11 24.45
N GLY A 346 -27.71 0.15 24.24
CA GLY A 346 -27.66 -1.11 24.98
C GLY A 346 -27.44 -0.88 26.49
N GLY A 347 -26.52 0.00 26.86
CA GLY A 347 -26.27 0.39 28.24
C GLY A 347 -27.49 1.04 28.91
N LEU A 348 -28.19 1.92 28.20
CA LEU A 348 -29.41 2.57 28.71
C LEU A 348 -30.54 1.55 28.90
N LEU A 349 -30.73 0.63 27.94
CA LEU A 349 -31.72 -0.45 28.06
C LEU A 349 -31.36 -1.39 29.21
N ALA A 350 -30.11 -1.78 29.35
CA ALA A 350 -29.65 -2.60 30.52
C ALA A 350 -29.89 -1.91 31.85
N ALA A 351 -29.57 -0.62 31.93
CA ALA A 351 -29.84 0.18 33.14
C ALA A 351 -31.34 0.27 33.44
N LEU A 352 -32.19 0.43 32.41
CA LEU A 352 -33.64 0.44 32.56
C LEU A 352 -34.16 -0.88 33.10
N VAL A 353 -33.72 -2.00 32.53
CA VAL A 353 -34.12 -3.35 32.98
C VAL A 353 -33.68 -3.59 34.42
N LEU A 354 -32.41 -3.26 34.73
CA LEU A 354 -31.91 -3.34 36.09
C LEU A 354 -32.74 -2.51 37.08
N PHE A 355 -33.14 -1.29 36.66
CA PHE A 355 -33.97 -0.42 37.49
C PHE A 355 -35.36 -1.04 37.74
N LEU A 356 -35.98 -1.62 36.72
CA LEU A 356 -37.30 -2.28 36.86
C LEU A 356 -37.24 -3.46 37.84
N PHE A 357 -36.14 -4.22 37.84
CA PHE A 357 -35.97 -5.36 38.75
C PHE A 357 -35.57 -4.92 40.16
N LEU A 358 -34.61 -4.02 40.31
CA LEU A 358 -34.08 -3.62 41.63
C LEU A 358 -34.96 -2.57 42.33
N ARG A 359 -35.70 -1.76 41.53
CA ARG A 359 -36.52 -0.63 42.01
C ARG A 359 -35.80 0.32 42.97
N ARG A 360 -34.46 0.37 42.90
CA ARG A 360 -33.58 1.24 43.71
C ARG A 360 -32.56 1.94 42.86
N LEU A 361 -32.76 3.22 42.58
CA LEU A 361 -31.88 4.04 41.72
C LEU A 361 -30.41 3.99 42.13
N ARG A 362 -30.10 4.02 43.43
CA ARG A 362 -28.71 3.99 43.91
C ARG A 362 -27.98 2.68 43.55
N LEU A 363 -28.64 1.53 43.70
CA LEU A 363 -28.07 0.23 43.36
C LEU A 363 -27.92 0.09 41.85
N THR A 364 -28.90 0.51 41.07
CA THR A 364 -28.86 0.52 39.60
C THR A 364 -27.71 1.38 39.06
N ALA A 365 -27.53 2.58 39.67
CA ALA A 365 -26.44 3.48 39.28
C ALA A 365 -25.04 2.87 39.55
N ILE A 366 -24.85 2.20 40.68
CA ILE A 366 -23.58 1.55 41.02
C ILE A 366 -23.26 0.43 40.03
N ILE A 367 -24.24 -0.42 39.73
CA ILE A 367 -24.05 -1.52 38.77
C ILE A 367 -23.87 -0.98 37.36
N ALA A 368 -24.64 0.01 36.95
CA ALA A 368 -24.48 0.61 35.59
C ALA A 368 -23.13 1.31 35.43
N MET A 369 -22.57 1.91 36.49
CA MET A 369 -21.26 2.56 36.48
C MET A 369 -20.11 1.55 36.39
N SER A 370 -20.30 0.29 36.78
CA SER A 370 -19.26 -0.74 36.65
C SER A 370 -18.93 -1.07 35.20
N ILE A 371 -19.89 -0.96 34.27
CA ILE A 371 -19.70 -1.26 32.84
C ILE A 371 -18.64 -0.33 32.22
N PRO A 372 -18.79 1.02 32.24
CA PRO A 372 -17.77 1.90 31.67
C PRO A 372 -16.42 1.80 32.40
N LEU A 373 -16.43 1.50 33.74
CA LEU A 373 -15.20 1.31 34.47
C LEU A 373 -14.43 0.06 34.02
N CYS A 374 -15.11 -1.05 33.77
CA CYS A 374 -14.51 -2.26 33.21
C CYS A 374 -13.91 -2.02 31.81
N LEU A 375 -14.64 -1.27 30.97
CA LEU A 375 -14.12 -0.88 29.63
C LEU A 375 -12.87 -0.02 29.77
N LEU A 376 -12.84 0.95 30.69
CA LEU A 376 -11.64 1.77 30.91
C LEU A 376 -10.45 0.93 31.36
N ILE A 377 -10.67 -0.04 32.26
CA ILE A 377 -9.61 -0.96 32.72
C ILE A 377 -9.09 -1.79 31.55
N ALA A 378 -9.97 -2.30 30.69
CA ALA A 378 -9.57 -3.05 29.51
C ALA A 378 -8.71 -2.18 28.56
N LEU A 379 -9.12 -0.93 28.31
CA LEU A 379 -8.34 0.02 27.50
C LEU A 379 -6.97 0.34 28.13
N VAL A 380 -6.89 0.47 29.45
CA VAL A 380 -5.61 0.67 30.14
C VAL A 380 -4.68 -0.52 29.94
N VAL A 381 -5.20 -1.74 30.07
CA VAL A 381 -4.41 -2.96 29.84
C VAL A 381 -3.91 -3.02 28.40
N MET A 382 -4.79 -2.78 27.42
CA MET A 382 -4.41 -2.75 26.00
C MET A 382 -3.32 -1.70 25.71
N TYR A 383 -3.47 -0.50 26.27
CA TYR A 383 -2.48 0.58 26.10
C TYR A 383 -1.08 0.19 26.61
N PHE A 384 -1.01 -0.42 27.81
CA PHE A 384 0.28 -0.87 28.35
C PHE A 384 0.85 -2.12 27.66
N MET A 385 0.00 -2.92 27.01
CA MET A 385 0.44 -4.06 26.20
C MET A 385 0.89 -3.62 24.78
N GLY A 386 0.69 -2.36 24.41
CA GLY A 386 1.01 -1.87 23.06
C GLY A 386 0.05 -2.36 21.99
N GLU A 387 -1.14 -2.81 22.39
CA GLU A 387 -2.17 -3.29 21.47
C GLU A 387 -2.92 -2.13 20.81
N THR A 388 -3.43 -2.35 19.59
CA THR A 388 -4.23 -1.36 18.85
C THR A 388 -5.72 -1.60 19.02
N LEU A 389 -6.50 -0.53 18.98
CA LEU A 389 -7.96 -0.64 18.92
C LEU A 389 -8.37 -0.85 17.47
N ASN A 390 -8.82 -2.03 17.15
CA ASN A 390 -9.19 -2.45 15.80
C ASN A 390 -10.57 -3.11 15.77
N ILE A 391 -11.08 -3.38 14.57
CA ILE A 391 -12.43 -3.97 14.39
C ILE A 391 -12.57 -5.30 15.16
N LEU A 392 -11.51 -6.11 15.23
CA LEU A 392 -11.56 -7.40 15.93
C LEU A 392 -11.59 -7.22 17.44
N THR A 393 -10.77 -6.31 18.02
CA THR A 393 -10.77 -6.02 19.47
C THR A 393 -12.04 -5.32 19.92
N ILE A 394 -12.72 -4.61 19.01
CA ILE A 394 -14.00 -3.95 19.29
C ILE A 394 -15.16 -4.95 19.29
N LEU A 395 -15.08 -6.03 18.50
CA LEU A 395 -16.11 -7.07 18.41
C LEU A 395 -16.02 -8.11 19.54
N GLY A 396 -14.83 -8.30 20.15
CA GLY A 396 -14.60 -9.23 21.26
C GLY A 396 -14.75 -8.60 22.61
#